data_4fa9615c381f4be131b866b97e998316
#
_entry.id   4fa9615c381f4be131b866b97e998316
#
_cell.length_a   1.000
_cell.length_b   1.000
_cell.length_c   1.000
_cell.angle_alpha   90.00
_cell.angle_beta   90.00
_cell.angle_gamma   90.00
#
_symmetry.space_group_name_H-M   'P 1'
#
loop_
_entity.id
_entity.type
_entity.pdbx_description
1 polymer ?
#
loop_
_entity_poly.entity_id
_entity_poly.type
_entity_poly.pdbx_seq_one_letter_code
_entity_poly.pdbx_strand_id
1 'polypeptide(L)'
;MNEGRQAGGKQLGVAVADPTDAKAQPRGKQSLDPQIIFYTAVSGIWQTVWMEPVPGRYVTGMEIIPDLKSQGIDLQVKVSDDAHVPVSVEICDEEGEMLLCQECLSMDNVFCRIPQMHHWTPETPYLYTLSVSFAEAEDNEDSVIS
;
A
#
# COMPACT_ATOMS: atom_id res chain seq x y z
N MET A 1 14.01 37.10 10.47
CA MET A 1 14.88 36.40 11.42
C MET A 1 14.61 34.90 11.25
N ASN A 2 15.52 34.22 10.61
CA ASN A 2 15.39 32.79 10.27
C ASN A 2 15.90 32.01 11.49
N GLU A 3 14.99 31.53 12.32
CA GLU A 3 15.37 30.63 13.43
C GLU A 3 15.80 29.30 12.83
N GLY A 4 17.09 29.04 12.91
CA GLY A 4 17.73 27.82 12.45
C GLY A 4 17.08 26.60 13.09
N ARG A 5 16.46 25.74 12.29
CA ARG A 5 16.17 24.36 12.67
C ARG A 5 17.46 23.68 13.03
N GLN A 6 17.73 23.49 14.32
CA GLN A 6 18.79 22.60 14.78
C GLN A 6 18.48 21.20 14.21
N ALA A 7 19.38 20.68 13.42
CA ALA A 7 19.39 19.29 12.99
C ALA A 7 19.73 18.40 14.19
N GLY A 8 18.77 18.21 15.09
CA GLY A 8 18.84 17.22 16.15
C GLY A 8 18.53 15.86 15.52
N GLY A 9 19.50 14.96 15.52
CA GLY A 9 19.27 13.58 15.11
C GLY A 9 18.10 12.98 15.89
N LYS A 10 17.10 12.43 15.19
CA LYS A 10 16.02 11.66 15.79
C LYS A 10 16.49 10.22 15.96
N GLN A 11 16.32 9.66 17.14
CA GLN A 11 16.64 8.27 17.42
C GLN A 11 15.34 7.47 17.43
N LEU A 12 15.28 6.43 16.56
CA LEU A 12 14.20 5.45 16.54
C LEU A 12 14.70 4.17 17.21
N GLY A 13 13.99 3.70 18.22
CA GLY A 13 14.26 2.41 18.86
C GLY A 13 13.16 1.42 18.51
N VAL A 14 13.56 0.23 18.03
CA VAL A 14 12.63 -0.88 17.75
C VAL A 14 13.01 -2.05 18.64
N ALA A 15 12.04 -2.57 19.41
CA ALA A 15 12.21 -3.76 20.22
C ALA A 15 11.48 -4.93 19.58
N VAL A 16 12.16 -6.08 19.43
CA VAL A 16 11.60 -7.32 18.89
C VAL A 16 11.59 -8.38 19.98
N ALA A 17 10.42 -9.00 20.21
CA ALA A 17 10.26 -10.12 21.10
C ALA A 17 9.72 -11.33 20.31
N ASP A 18 10.52 -12.39 20.25
CA ASP A 18 10.17 -13.63 19.54
C ASP A 18 10.31 -14.81 20.52
N PRO A 19 9.21 -15.39 20.98
CA PRO A 19 9.24 -16.57 21.85
C PRO A 19 9.54 -17.87 21.09
N THR A 20 9.84 -17.83 19.80
CA THR A 20 10.15 -18.95 18.90
C THR A 20 9.08 -20.04 18.94
N ASP A 21 9.28 -21.13 19.69
CA ASP A 21 8.36 -22.26 19.82
C ASP A 21 7.77 -22.41 21.24
N ALA A 22 7.98 -21.41 22.10
CA ALA A 22 7.53 -21.47 23.50
C ALA A 22 6.01 -21.29 23.67
N LYS A 23 5.29 -20.85 22.64
CA LYS A 23 3.84 -20.61 22.69
C LYS A 23 3.15 -21.05 21.38
N ALA A 24 1.83 -21.12 21.39
CA ALA A 24 1.01 -21.48 20.23
C ALA A 24 0.80 -20.26 19.29
N GLN A 25 1.85 -19.74 18.67
CA GLN A 25 1.81 -18.76 17.61
C GLN A 25 2.14 -19.41 16.26
N PRO A 26 1.73 -18.81 15.13
CA PRO A 26 2.19 -19.23 13.81
C PRO A 26 3.73 -19.16 13.73
N ARG A 27 4.35 -20.24 13.29
CA ARG A 27 5.81 -20.33 13.10
C ARG A 27 6.15 -21.24 11.95
N GLY A 28 7.35 -21.07 11.39
CA GLY A 28 7.92 -22.01 10.43
C GLY A 28 8.58 -23.21 11.10
N LYS A 29 9.64 -23.73 10.50
CA LYS A 29 10.41 -24.88 11.01
C LYS A 29 11.46 -24.49 12.06
N GLN A 30 11.40 -23.30 12.62
CA GLN A 30 12.31 -22.85 13.66
C GLN A 30 11.99 -23.50 15.02
N SER A 31 13.02 -23.92 15.73
CA SER A 31 12.90 -24.54 17.05
C SER A 31 14.07 -24.14 17.94
N LEU A 32 13.83 -24.05 19.25
CA LEU A 32 14.87 -23.84 20.24
C LEU A 32 15.77 -25.06 20.40
N ASP A 33 15.24 -26.25 20.07
CA ASP A 33 15.99 -27.52 20.01
C ASP A 33 15.80 -28.15 18.62
N PRO A 34 16.52 -27.65 17.57
CA PRO A 34 16.31 -28.07 16.20
C PRO A 34 16.85 -29.51 15.99
N GLN A 35 15.97 -30.39 15.54
CA GLN A 35 16.31 -31.75 15.17
C GLN A 35 15.74 -32.10 13.80
N ILE A 36 16.41 -33.04 13.08
CA ILE A 36 15.97 -33.58 11.78
C ILE A 36 15.78 -32.50 10.74
N ILE A 37 14.51 -32.03 10.55
CA ILE A 37 14.11 -31.06 9.52
C ILE A 37 13.90 -29.63 10.06
N PHE A 38 14.10 -29.45 11.36
CA PHE A 38 13.93 -28.13 11.99
C PHE A 38 15.22 -27.31 11.91
N TYR A 39 15.06 -25.99 11.93
CA TYR A 39 16.15 -25.01 11.83
C TYR A 39 16.37 -24.31 13.16
N THR A 40 17.59 -23.86 13.37
CA THR A 40 17.93 -22.95 14.48
C THR A 40 17.06 -21.69 14.42
N ALA A 41 16.57 -21.28 15.58
CA ALA A 41 15.78 -20.07 15.72
C ALA A 41 16.60 -18.83 15.36
N VAL A 42 16.00 -17.94 14.59
CA VAL A 42 16.57 -16.64 14.25
C VAL A 42 15.50 -15.60 14.50
N SER A 43 15.82 -14.58 15.27
CA SER A 43 14.90 -13.49 15.63
C SER A 43 15.46 -12.14 15.17
N GLY A 44 14.57 -11.22 14.87
CA GLY A 44 14.94 -9.86 14.48
C GLY A 44 14.11 -9.31 13.33
N ILE A 45 14.47 -8.11 12.89
CA ILE A 45 13.86 -7.47 11.72
C ILE A 45 14.58 -7.99 10.47
N TRP A 46 13.84 -8.65 9.59
CA TRP A 46 14.41 -9.29 8.39
C TRP A 46 14.22 -8.49 7.10
N GLN A 47 13.41 -7.42 7.15
CA GLN A 47 13.20 -6.51 6.03
C GLN A 47 13.69 -5.10 6.35
N THR A 48 13.82 -4.27 5.33
CA THR A 48 14.21 -2.87 5.46
C THR A 48 13.21 -2.11 6.32
N VAL A 49 13.72 -1.27 7.21
CA VAL A 49 12.92 -0.26 7.95
C VAL A 49 13.18 1.08 7.29
N TRP A 50 12.11 1.79 6.95
CA TRP A 50 12.20 3.12 6.35
C TRP A 50 11.29 4.10 7.08
N MET A 51 11.49 5.36 6.85
CA MET A 51 10.65 6.45 7.32
C MET A 51 10.48 7.44 6.18
N GLU A 52 9.25 7.85 5.95
CA GLU A 52 8.92 8.86 4.96
C GLU A 52 8.12 10.01 5.58
N PRO A 53 8.33 11.25 5.15
CA PRO A 53 7.47 12.36 5.50
C PRO A 53 6.15 12.22 4.73
N VAL A 54 5.04 12.41 5.41
CA VAL A 54 3.71 12.43 4.78
C VAL A 54 3.04 13.78 5.05
N PRO A 55 2.18 14.29 4.13
CA PRO A 55 1.38 15.48 4.37
C PRO A 55 0.38 15.26 5.52
N GLY A 56 -0.31 16.32 5.95
CA GLY A 56 -1.31 16.24 7.03
C GLY A 56 -2.46 15.29 6.70
N ARG A 57 -2.85 15.24 5.42
CA ARG A 57 -3.78 14.23 4.87
C ARG A 57 -3.05 13.42 3.80
N TYR A 58 -3.17 12.12 3.85
CA TYR A 58 -2.55 11.17 2.90
C TYR A 58 -3.41 9.93 2.74
N VAL A 59 -3.21 9.21 1.65
CA VAL A 59 -3.87 7.92 1.40
C VAL A 59 -3.24 6.86 2.30
N THR A 60 -4.05 6.21 3.13
CA THR A 60 -3.61 5.16 4.05
C THR A 60 -3.75 3.76 3.45
N GLY A 61 -4.56 3.62 2.41
CA GLY A 61 -4.77 2.34 1.74
C GLY A 61 -5.86 2.41 0.70
N MET A 62 -5.91 1.36 -0.10
CA MET A 62 -6.96 1.14 -1.09
C MET A 62 -7.53 -0.26 -0.90
N GLU A 63 -8.84 -0.39 -1.01
CA GLU A 63 -9.51 -1.67 -1.12
C GLU A 63 -9.96 -1.85 -2.57
N ILE A 64 -9.43 -2.87 -3.23
CA ILE A 64 -9.63 -3.12 -4.66
C ILE A 64 -10.24 -4.51 -4.81
N ILE A 65 -11.46 -4.58 -5.34
CA ILE A 65 -12.15 -5.85 -5.57
C ILE A 65 -12.44 -5.97 -7.07
N PRO A 66 -11.76 -6.87 -7.79
CA PRO A 66 -12.02 -7.09 -9.21
C PRO A 66 -13.39 -7.71 -9.46
N ASP A 67 -14.15 -7.12 -10.39
CA ASP A 67 -15.37 -7.71 -10.98
C ASP A 67 -15.16 -7.99 -12.47
N LEU A 68 -14.74 -9.21 -12.76
CA LEU A 68 -14.46 -9.66 -14.12
C LEU A 68 -15.73 -9.68 -15.00
N LYS A 69 -16.89 -9.90 -14.38
CA LYS A 69 -18.16 -9.97 -15.12
C LYS A 69 -18.60 -8.58 -15.59
N SER A 70 -18.43 -7.57 -14.75
CA SER A 70 -18.78 -6.19 -15.08
C SER A 70 -17.61 -5.45 -15.75
N GLN A 71 -16.47 -6.10 -15.93
CA GLN A 71 -15.24 -5.54 -16.53
C GLN A 71 -14.77 -4.29 -15.79
N GLY A 72 -14.36 -4.44 -14.56
CA GLY A 72 -13.89 -3.33 -13.75
C GLY A 72 -13.49 -3.76 -12.35
N ILE A 73 -13.34 -2.77 -11.49
CA ILE A 73 -13.03 -2.94 -10.07
C ILE A 73 -13.98 -2.12 -9.20
N ASP A 74 -14.36 -2.66 -8.05
CA ASP A 74 -14.88 -1.87 -6.95
C ASP A 74 -13.69 -1.34 -6.17
N LEU A 75 -13.63 -0.02 -6.00
CA LEU A 75 -12.53 0.69 -5.36
C LEU A 75 -13.06 1.50 -4.17
N GLN A 76 -12.35 1.41 -3.03
CA GLN A 76 -12.48 2.35 -1.93
C GLN A 76 -11.11 2.91 -1.57
N VAL A 77 -10.96 4.23 -1.59
CA VAL A 77 -9.73 4.93 -1.19
C VAL A 77 -9.87 5.36 0.27
N LYS A 78 -8.94 4.95 1.12
CA LYS A 78 -8.90 5.29 2.55
C LYS A 78 -7.89 6.39 2.81
N VAL A 79 -8.27 7.39 3.61
CA VAL A 79 -7.40 8.54 3.95
C VAL A 79 -7.19 8.63 5.46
N SER A 80 -6.16 9.34 5.88
CA SER A 80 -5.66 9.36 7.27
C SER A 80 -6.63 9.96 8.29
N ASP A 81 -7.58 10.76 7.86
CA ASP A 81 -8.56 11.44 8.71
C ASP A 81 -10.01 10.98 8.47
N ASP A 82 -10.19 9.88 7.73
CA ASP A 82 -11.49 9.30 7.35
C ASP A 82 -12.46 10.32 6.69
N ALA A 83 -11.91 11.39 6.11
CA ALA A 83 -12.72 12.43 5.45
C ALA A 83 -13.18 11.99 4.05
N HIS A 84 -14.38 12.42 3.65
CA HIS A 84 -14.86 12.28 2.28
C HIS A 84 -14.38 13.47 1.45
N VAL A 85 -13.24 13.33 0.79
CA VAL A 85 -12.62 14.38 -0.01
C VAL A 85 -12.47 13.94 -1.47
N PRO A 86 -12.51 14.89 -2.42
CA PRO A 86 -12.32 14.55 -3.82
C PRO A 86 -10.94 13.94 -4.08
N VAL A 87 -10.94 12.78 -4.74
CA VAL A 87 -9.74 12.11 -5.23
C VAL A 87 -9.90 11.79 -6.70
N SER A 88 -8.83 11.93 -7.46
CA SER A 88 -8.73 11.50 -8.85
C SER A 88 -8.18 10.09 -8.90
N VAL A 89 -8.84 9.24 -9.67
CA VAL A 89 -8.47 7.85 -9.90
C VAL A 89 -8.12 7.69 -11.37
N GLU A 90 -6.92 7.22 -11.65
CA GLU A 90 -6.43 6.93 -12.99
C GLU A 90 -6.07 5.45 -13.12
N ILE A 91 -6.48 4.83 -14.22
CA ILE A 91 -6.11 3.45 -14.55
C ILE A 91 -5.46 3.45 -15.92
N CYS A 92 -4.24 2.93 -15.99
CA CYS A 92 -3.49 2.74 -17.22
C CYS A 92 -3.26 1.24 -17.49
N ASP A 93 -3.09 0.90 -18.75
CA ASP A 93 -2.66 -0.43 -19.18
C ASP A 93 -1.14 -0.63 -19.00
N GLU A 94 -0.62 -1.78 -19.45
CA GLU A 94 0.81 -2.10 -19.32
C GLU A 94 1.72 -1.28 -20.26
N GLU A 95 1.17 -0.65 -21.29
CA GLU A 95 1.85 0.29 -22.18
C GLU A 95 1.80 1.73 -21.65
N GLY A 96 1.05 1.98 -20.57
CA GLY A 96 0.87 3.30 -19.97
C GLY A 96 -0.23 4.13 -20.64
N GLU A 97 -1.05 3.54 -21.49
CA GLU A 97 -2.24 4.19 -22.08
C GLU A 97 -3.32 4.36 -21.01
N MET A 98 -3.85 5.56 -20.89
CA MET A 98 -4.90 5.87 -19.91
C MET A 98 -6.25 5.30 -20.36
N LEU A 99 -6.77 4.35 -19.58
CA LEU A 99 -8.06 3.71 -19.85
C LEU A 99 -9.21 4.37 -19.11
N LEU A 100 -8.94 4.93 -17.94
CA LEU A 100 -9.91 5.60 -17.08
C LEU A 100 -9.24 6.76 -16.35
N CYS A 101 -9.95 7.88 -16.29
CA CYS A 101 -9.69 8.97 -15.35
C CYS A 101 -11.04 9.43 -14.82
N GLN A 102 -11.25 9.32 -13.50
CA GLN A 102 -12.49 9.78 -12.88
C GLN A 102 -12.25 10.33 -11.48
N GLU A 103 -13.08 11.27 -11.06
CA GLU A 103 -13.11 11.76 -9.69
C GLU A 103 -14.16 11.01 -8.87
N CYS A 104 -13.85 10.77 -7.61
CA CYS A 104 -14.76 10.24 -6.63
C CYS A 104 -14.44 10.82 -5.24
N LEU A 105 -15.25 10.49 -4.25
CA LEU A 105 -14.93 10.82 -2.86
C LEU A 105 -14.18 9.65 -2.22
N SER A 106 -13.14 9.99 -1.48
CA SER A 106 -12.50 9.02 -0.58
C SER A 106 -13.52 8.46 0.41
N MET A 107 -13.28 7.26 0.94
CA MET A 107 -14.17 6.51 1.82
C MET A 107 -15.44 5.96 1.18
N ASP A 108 -15.84 6.46 -0.02
CA ASP A 108 -16.95 5.91 -0.78
C ASP A 108 -16.50 4.71 -1.63
N ASN A 109 -17.44 3.78 -1.89
CA ASN A 109 -17.23 2.73 -2.86
C ASN A 109 -17.56 3.26 -4.26
N VAL A 110 -16.64 3.10 -5.19
CA VAL A 110 -16.81 3.51 -6.59
C VAL A 110 -16.49 2.33 -7.51
N PHE A 111 -17.31 2.16 -8.55
CA PHE A 111 -17.02 1.19 -9.60
C PHE A 111 -16.24 1.86 -10.73
N CYS A 112 -15.02 1.36 -10.98
CA CYS A 112 -14.14 1.79 -12.04
C CYS A 112 -14.21 0.78 -13.20
N ARG A 113 -14.86 1.18 -14.30
CA ARG A 113 -15.00 0.31 -15.47
C ARG A 113 -13.74 0.35 -16.34
N ILE A 114 -13.21 -0.84 -16.69
CA ILE A 114 -12.06 -1.00 -17.58
C ILE A 114 -12.55 -1.58 -18.91
N PRO A 115 -12.68 -0.78 -19.97
CA PRO A 115 -13.15 -1.28 -21.26
C PRO A 115 -12.23 -2.37 -21.81
N GLN A 116 -12.81 -3.47 -22.30
CA GLN A 116 -12.05 -4.60 -22.88
C GLN A 116 -10.98 -5.15 -21.92
N MET A 117 -11.34 -5.27 -20.63
CA MET A 117 -10.43 -5.72 -19.57
C MET A 117 -9.75 -7.04 -19.93
N HIS A 118 -8.42 -7.03 -19.94
CA HIS A 118 -7.59 -8.22 -20.03
C HIS A 118 -7.51 -8.91 -18.67
N HIS A 119 -7.77 -10.22 -18.65
CA HIS A 119 -7.69 -10.98 -17.41
C HIS A 119 -6.26 -11.47 -17.20
N TRP A 120 -5.78 -11.38 -16.00
CA TRP A 120 -4.53 -11.98 -15.60
C TRP A 120 -4.66 -13.52 -15.64
N THR A 121 -3.72 -14.18 -16.32
CA THR A 121 -3.52 -15.63 -16.22
C THR A 121 -2.03 -15.93 -16.11
N PRO A 122 -1.61 -17.14 -15.65
CA PRO A 122 -0.19 -17.48 -15.62
C PRO A 122 0.48 -17.42 -17.00
N GLU A 123 -0.27 -17.64 -18.08
CA GLU A 123 0.20 -17.59 -19.45
C GLU A 123 0.25 -16.16 -20.00
N THR A 124 -0.63 -15.30 -19.51
CA THR A 124 -0.74 -13.89 -19.89
C THR A 124 -0.88 -13.02 -18.63
N PRO A 125 0.21 -12.75 -17.92
CA PRO A 125 0.20 -12.03 -16.65
C PRO A 125 0.04 -10.51 -16.86
N TYR A 126 -1.10 -10.10 -17.40
CA TYR A 126 -1.40 -8.70 -17.70
C TYR A 126 -1.67 -7.90 -16.42
N LEU A 127 -1.06 -6.73 -16.29
CA LEU A 127 -1.20 -5.84 -15.14
C LEU A 127 -1.71 -4.47 -15.55
N TYR A 128 -2.49 -3.85 -14.68
CA TYR A 128 -2.92 -2.46 -14.78
C TYR A 128 -2.23 -1.64 -13.71
N THR A 129 -1.94 -0.37 -14.00
CA THR A 129 -1.47 0.59 -13.02
C THR A 129 -2.65 1.43 -12.55
N LEU A 130 -2.88 1.44 -11.24
CA LEU A 130 -3.88 2.29 -10.59
C LEU A 130 -3.16 3.40 -9.83
N SER A 131 -3.45 4.65 -10.17
CA SER A 131 -2.94 5.84 -9.49
C SER A 131 -4.08 6.60 -8.83
N VAL A 132 -3.84 7.08 -7.61
CA VAL A 132 -4.80 7.92 -6.87
C VAL A 132 -4.09 9.16 -6.38
N SER A 133 -4.69 10.32 -6.65
CA SER A 133 -4.23 11.63 -6.16
C SER A 133 -5.39 12.42 -5.57
N PHE A 134 -5.10 13.41 -4.73
CA PHE A 134 -6.12 14.37 -4.30
C PHE A 134 -6.46 15.32 -5.47
N ALA A 135 -7.75 15.51 -5.74
CA ALA A 135 -8.22 16.34 -6.86
C ALA A 135 -7.91 17.84 -6.65
N GLU A 136 -7.80 18.29 -5.41
CA GLU A 136 -7.31 19.61 -5.04
C GLU A 136 -5.91 19.48 -4.46
N ALA A 137 -4.89 19.57 -5.31
CA ALA A 137 -3.53 19.81 -4.83
C ALA A 137 -3.44 21.30 -4.44
N GLU A 138 -3.68 21.63 -3.16
CA GLU A 138 -3.04 22.81 -2.62
C GLU A 138 -1.53 22.58 -2.71
N ASP A 139 -0.83 23.43 -3.45
CA ASP A 139 0.61 23.49 -3.73
C ASP A 139 1.53 22.78 -2.72
N ASN A 140 1.56 21.45 -2.67
CA ASN A 140 2.56 20.65 -1.98
C ASN A 140 2.70 19.29 -2.65
N GLU A 141 3.88 19.08 -3.16
CA GLU A 141 4.49 17.91 -3.79
C GLU A 141 3.76 16.55 -3.64
N ASP A 142 3.45 16.01 -4.80
CA ASP A 142 2.84 14.71 -5.11
C ASP A 142 3.07 13.58 -4.09
N SER A 143 1.98 13.11 -3.49
CA SER A 143 1.94 11.79 -2.88
C SER A 143 1.33 10.79 -3.88
N VAL A 144 2.12 10.36 -4.85
CA VAL A 144 1.77 9.24 -5.73
C VAL A 144 2.18 7.94 -5.05
N ILE A 145 1.20 7.07 -4.78
CA ILE A 145 1.47 5.69 -4.37
C ILE A 145 1.18 4.81 -5.61
N SER A 146 2.22 4.21 -6.12
CA SER A 146 2.14 3.21 -7.20
C SER A 146 2.25 1.80 -6.63
#